data_2b11c5cc240787acdbf864e94f55a16a
#
_entry.id   2b11c5cc240787acdbf864e94f55a16a
#
_cell.length_a   1.000
_cell.length_b   1.000
_cell.length_c   1.000
_cell.angle_alpha   90.00
_cell.angle_beta   90.00
_cell.angle_gamma   90.00
#
_symmetry.space_group_name_H-M   'P 1'
#
loop_
_entity.id
_entity.type
_entity.pdbx_description
1 polymer ?
#
loop_
_entity_poly.entity_id
_entity_poly.type
_entity_poly.pdbx_seq_one_letter_code
_entity_poly.pdbx_strand_id
1 'polypeptide(L)'
;RPFAASAPWNTTIGHYPSTDPRSAQMVRSLQPPVALHTSIVEFGIPVYVAGRSTPRYSVPCRVTTWGPCPFSGLSVPVPNGARPSTGSDSAMVVVDERTNAVYEFWRVHKQGRSWSAAFGAVNTLTGSGWGGAATGSGASRLGGVVRLAEIARGEADGVGGAQIRVVDRLTREPSPPGSDLRGRRSCAGAKHRLAGGAGLAFRCGDDR
;
A
#
# COMPACT_ATOMS: atom_id res chain seq x y z
N ARG A 1 -11.73 -7.74 -2.91
CA ARG A 1 -10.58 -7.92 -2.01
C ARG A 1 -9.51 -8.70 -2.73
N PRO A 2 -8.25 -8.29 -2.70
CA PRO A 2 -7.16 -9.10 -3.21
C PRO A 2 -6.95 -10.31 -2.28
N PHE A 3 -6.42 -11.37 -2.87
CA PHE A 3 -6.05 -12.61 -2.20
C PHE A 3 -7.22 -13.47 -1.71
N ALA A 4 -6.92 -14.68 -1.25
CA ALA A 4 -7.91 -15.64 -0.75
C ALA A 4 -8.63 -15.11 0.49
N ALA A 5 -9.86 -15.58 0.72
CA ALA A 5 -10.60 -15.20 1.93
C ALA A 5 -9.86 -15.58 3.22
N SER A 6 -9.10 -16.68 3.19
CA SER A 6 -8.25 -17.15 4.30
C SER A 6 -6.88 -16.47 4.38
N ALA A 7 -6.57 -15.55 3.45
CA ALA A 7 -5.31 -14.82 3.51
C ALA A 7 -5.24 -13.92 4.75
N PRO A 8 -4.06 -13.66 5.31
CA PRO A 8 -3.90 -12.80 6.49
C PRO A 8 -4.54 -11.41 6.33
N TRP A 9 -4.54 -10.89 5.11
CA TRP A 9 -5.13 -9.60 4.73
C TRP A 9 -6.66 -9.56 4.83
N ASN A 10 -7.31 -10.72 4.79
CA ASN A 10 -8.76 -10.88 4.75
C ASN A 10 -9.32 -11.57 6.01
N THR A 11 -8.44 -11.98 6.91
CA THR A 11 -8.81 -12.67 8.15
C THR A 11 -8.92 -11.65 9.29
N THR A 12 -10.06 -11.63 9.95
CA THR A 12 -10.27 -10.77 11.12
C THR A 12 -9.49 -11.30 12.31
N ILE A 13 -8.76 -10.43 12.99
CA ILE A 13 -8.15 -10.75 14.28
C ILE A 13 -9.25 -10.84 15.34
N GLY A 14 -9.30 -11.94 16.09
CA GLY A 14 -10.26 -12.13 17.18
C GLY A 14 -10.13 -11.08 18.29
N HIS A 15 -11.15 -10.98 19.14
CA HIS A 15 -11.16 -10.00 20.25
C HIS A 15 -10.00 -10.18 21.25
N TYR A 16 -9.49 -11.38 21.38
CA TYR A 16 -8.38 -11.72 22.31
C TYR A 16 -7.29 -12.48 21.55
N PRO A 17 -6.56 -11.82 20.66
CA PRO A 17 -5.50 -12.47 19.92
C PRO A 17 -4.34 -12.82 20.87
N SER A 18 -3.72 -13.96 20.62
CA SER A 18 -2.44 -14.26 21.27
C SER A 18 -1.39 -13.27 20.76
N THR A 19 -0.62 -12.70 21.66
CA THR A 19 0.48 -11.79 21.33
C THR A 19 1.80 -12.54 21.40
N ASP A 20 2.75 -12.17 20.55
CA ASP A 20 4.12 -12.69 20.65
C ASP A 20 4.69 -12.35 22.05
N PRO A 21 5.28 -13.32 22.76
CA PRO A 21 5.87 -13.09 24.07
C PRO A 21 6.89 -11.94 24.13
N ARG A 22 7.50 -11.61 22.99
CA ARG A 22 8.47 -10.53 22.85
C ARG A 22 7.84 -9.19 22.42
N SER A 23 6.52 -9.12 22.26
CA SER A 23 5.83 -7.90 21.82
C SER A 23 6.22 -6.67 22.62
N ALA A 24 6.28 -6.78 23.95
CA ALA A 24 6.69 -5.68 24.82
C ALA A 24 8.14 -5.23 24.58
N GLN A 25 9.04 -6.15 24.26
CA GLN A 25 10.43 -5.84 23.92
C GLN A 25 10.51 -5.17 22.55
N MET A 26 9.77 -5.68 21.57
CA MET A 26 9.70 -5.10 20.21
C MET A 26 9.17 -3.66 20.25
N VAL A 27 8.09 -3.42 21.00
CA VAL A 27 7.53 -2.07 21.16
C VAL A 27 8.53 -1.14 21.84
N ARG A 28 9.22 -1.61 22.89
CA ARG A 28 10.28 -0.81 23.55
C ARG A 28 11.45 -0.47 22.64
N SER A 29 11.79 -1.33 21.67
CA SER A 29 12.89 -1.06 20.74
C SER A 29 12.58 0.10 19.77
N LEU A 30 11.32 0.53 19.67
CA LEU A 30 10.90 1.69 18.89
C LEU A 30 11.05 3.03 19.66
N GLN A 31 11.68 3.00 20.86
CA GLN A 31 11.93 4.22 21.64
C GLN A 31 13.22 4.94 21.18
N PRO A 32 13.27 6.27 21.24
CA PRO A 32 12.21 7.22 21.59
C PRO A 32 11.02 7.16 20.64
N PRO A 33 9.85 7.66 21.06
CA PRO A 33 8.61 7.45 20.32
C PRO A 33 8.79 7.86 18.86
N VAL A 34 8.74 6.86 17.99
CA VAL A 34 8.81 7.05 16.53
C VAL A 34 7.42 7.39 16.09
N ALA A 35 7.24 8.57 15.52
CA ALA A 35 5.98 8.90 14.88
C ALA A 35 5.76 7.97 13.67
N LEU A 36 4.61 7.31 13.62
CA LEU A 36 4.22 6.55 12.44
C LEU A 36 3.84 7.54 11.33
N HIS A 37 4.63 7.56 10.27
CA HIS A 37 4.40 8.40 9.12
C HIS A 37 3.89 7.55 7.95
N THR A 38 2.84 8.01 7.29
CA THR A 38 2.37 7.45 6.03
C THR A 38 2.56 8.51 4.96
N SER A 39 3.58 8.34 4.11
CA SER A 39 3.78 9.20 2.95
C SER A 39 3.06 8.59 1.75
N ILE A 40 1.85 9.04 1.49
CA ILE A 40 1.06 8.62 0.31
C ILE A 40 1.46 9.37 -0.96
N VAL A 41 2.24 10.46 -0.84
CA VAL A 41 2.69 11.27 -1.99
C VAL A 41 3.89 10.64 -2.66
N GLU A 42 4.94 10.33 -1.90
CA GLU A 42 6.20 9.79 -2.45
C GLU A 42 6.25 8.27 -2.44
N PHE A 43 5.73 7.64 -1.37
CA PHE A 43 5.80 6.20 -1.16
C PHE A 43 4.45 5.49 -1.32
N GLY A 44 3.39 6.23 -1.68
CA GLY A 44 2.13 5.63 -2.08
C GLY A 44 2.35 4.70 -3.28
N ILE A 45 1.81 3.47 -3.20
CA ILE A 45 2.04 2.46 -4.22
C ILE A 45 0.95 2.57 -5.28
N PRO A 46 1.27 3.00 -6.52
CA PRO A 46 0.30 3.00 -7.60
C PRO A 46 -0.02 1.56 -8.00
N VAL A 47 -1.32 1.27 -8.07
CA VAL A 47 -1.84 -0.02 -8.50
C VAL A 47 -2.53 0.14 -9.84
N TYR A 48 -2.12 -0.66 -10.81
CA TYR A 48 -2.68 -0.69 -12.16
C TYR A 48 -3.36 -2.03 -12.41
N VAL A 49 -4.44 -2.01 -13.18
CA VAL A 49 -5.09 -3.23 -13.66
C VAL A 49 -4.79 -3.40 -15.14
N ALA A 50 -4.27 -4.57 -15.49
CA ALA A 50 -3.97 -4.91 -16.87
C ALA A 50 -5.22 -5.44 -17.59
N GLY A 51 -5.50 -4.85 -18.75
CA GLY A 51 -6.53 -5.32 -19.69
C GLY A 51 -5.97 -6.22 -20.79
N ARG A 52 -6.85 -6.68 -21.67
CA ARG A 52 -6.46 -7.56 -22.80
C ARG A 52 -5.47 -6.90 -23.77
N SER A 53 -5.60 -5.59 -23.98
CA SER A 53 -4.75 -4.80 -24.86
C SER A 53 -3.54 -4.18 -24.18
N THR A 54 -3.33 -4.46 -22.88
CA THR A 54 -2.18 -3.94 -22.15
C THR A 54 -0.87 -4.45 -22.76
N PRO A 55 0.06 -3.58 -23.15
CA PRO A 55 1.36 -3.97 -23.66
C PRO A 55 2.11 -4.84 -22.65
N ARG A 56 2.88 -5.77 -23.16
CA ARG A 56 3.65 -6.71 -22.34
C ARG A 56 5.14 -6.56 -22.62
N TYR A 57 5.94 -6.73 -21.58
CA TYR A 57 7.37 -6.47 -21.61
C TYR A 57 8.15 -7.57 -20.93
N SER A 58 9.38 -7.81 -21.36
CA SER A 58 10.39 -8.43 -20.53
C SER A 58 10.90 -7.42 -19.53
N VAL A 59 10.92 -7.78 -18.23
CA VAL A 59 11.36 -6.90 -17.14
C VAL A 59 12.52 -7.56 -16.41
N PRO A 60 13.78 -7.31 -16.80
CA PRO A 60 14.94 -7.85 -16.11
C PRO A 60 15.11 -7.21 -14.72
N CYS A 61 15.64 -8.00 -13.78
CA CYS A 61 16.08 -7.50 -12.49
C CYS A 61 17.52 -7.02 -12.54
N ARG A 62 17.79 -5.88 -11.90
CA ARG A 62 19.17 -5.34 -11.78
C ARG A 62 19.92 -5.90 -10.57
N VAL A 63 19.21 -6.35 -9.54
CA VAL A 63 19.81 -7.05 -8.39
C VAL A 63 19.78 -8.55 -8.69
N THR A 64 20.94 -9.16 -8.74
CA THR A 64 21.10 -10.59 -9.06
C THR A 64 21.54 -11.43 -7.86
N THR A 65 21.91 -10.78 -6.76
CA THR A 65 22.42 -11.42 -5.54
C THR A 65 21.32 -11.97 -4.64
N TRP A 66 20.06 -11.57 -4.88
CA TRP A 66 18.93 -12.01 -4.05
C TRP A 66 18.19 -13.24 -4.59
N GLY A 67 18.75 -13.84 -5.63
CA GLY A 67 18.20 -15.01 -6.30
C GLY A 67 17.69 -14.69 -7.71
N PRO A 68 17.00 -15.67 -8.35
CA PRO A 68 16.45 -15.51 -9.68
C PRO A 68 15.47 -14.36 -9.76
N CYS A 69 15.50 -13.61 -10.86
CA CYS A 69 14.54 -12.55 -11.10
C CYS A 69 13.12 -13.12 -11.20
N PRO A 70 12.17 -12.69 -10.36
CA PRO A 70 10.80 -13.21 -10.38
C PRO A 70 10.06 -13.00 -11.71
N PHE A 71 10.54 -12.07 -12.52
CA PHE A 71 9.97 -11.76 -13.83
C PHE A 71 10.64 -12.51 -14.99
N SER A 72 11.67 -13.31 -14.71
CA SER A 72 12.44 -14.02 -15.74
C SER A 72 11.53 -14.96 -16.56
N GLY A 73 11.62 -14.86 -17.87
CA GLY A 73 10.80 -15.64 -18.79
C GLY A 73 9.33 -15.22 -18.87
N LEU A 74 8.91 -14.20 -18.11
CA LEU A 74 7.54 -13.73 -18.13
C LEU A 74 7.35 -12.57 -19.11
N SER A 75 6.18 -12.54 -19.72
CA SER A 75 5.67 -11.40 -20.49
C SER A 75 4.78 -10.56 -19.58
N VAL A 76 5.38 -9.58 -18.91
CA VAL A 76 4.77 -8.79 -17.83
C VAL A 76 3.91 -7.67 -18.42
N PRO A 77 2.63 -7.55 -18.09
CA PRO A 77 1.80 -6.47 -18.58
C PRO A 77 2.14 -5.18 -17.83
N VAL A 78 2.35 -4.10 -18.55
CA VAL A 78 2.48 -2.76 -17.95
C VAL A 78 1.63 -1.78 -18.76
N PRO A 79 0.58 -1.19 -18.16
CA PRO A 79 -0.30 -0.26 -18.88
C PRO A 79 0.44 0.96 -19.41
N ASN A 80 -0.02 1.47 -20.56
CA ASN A 80 0.47 2.72 -21.10
C ASN A 80 0.25 3.85 -20.10
N GLY A 81 1.26 4.69 -19.91
CA GLY A 81 1.20 5.78 -18.95
C GLY A 81 1.44 5.37 -17.50
N ALA A 82 1.66 4.08 -17.21
CA ALA A 82 2.03 3.64 -15.86
C ALA A 82 3.30 4.34 -15.38
N ARG A 83 3.27 4.78 -14.13
CA ARG A 83 4.38 5.44 -13.44
C ARG A 83 4.54 4.84 -12.06
N PRO A 84 5.77 4.57 -11.60
CA PRO A 84 6.01 4.14 -10.23
C PRO A 84 5.80 5.30 -9.25
N SER A 85 5.81 5.01 -7.96
CA SER A 85 5.90 6.01 -6.90
C SER A 85 7.14 6.88 -7.09
N THR A 86 7.06 8.15 -6.66
CA THR A 86 8.13 9.13 -6.86
C THR A 86 9.25 9.03 -5.84
N GLY A 87 9.01 8.38 -4.71
CA GLY A 87 10.00 8.15 -3.68
C GLY A 87 11.10 7.15 -4.12
N SER A 88 12.12 7.00 -3.31
CA SER A 88 13.30 6.18 -3.60
C SER A 88 13.01 4.71 -3.88
N ASP A 89 11.86 4.22 -3.42
CA ASP A 89 11.40 2.85 -3.70
C ASP A 89 10.89 2.67 -5.14
N SER A 90 10.47 3.73 -5.80
CA SER A 90 9.92 3.69 -7.16
C SER A 90 9.08 2.42 -7.37
N ALA A 91 8.18 2.18 -6.38
CA ALA A 91 7.38 0.97 -6.32
C ALA A 91 6.16 1.08 -7.23
N MET A 92 5.67 -0.05 -7.70
CA MET A 92 4.48 -0.14 -8.53
C MET A 92 3.90 -1.55 -8.41
N VAL A 93 2.59 -1.68 -8.55
CA VAL A 93 1.90 -2.96 -8.63
C VAL A 93 1.07 -3.00 -9.91
N VAL A 94 1.11 -4.12 -10.61
CA VAL A 94 0.21 -4.40 -11.75
C VAL A 94 -0.54 -5.70 -11.47
N VAL A 95 -1.86 -5.62 -11.51
CA VAL A 95 -2.77 -6.75 -11.37
C VAL A 95 -3.22 -7.21 -12.77
N ASP A 96 -3.01 -8.47 -13.10
CA ASP A 96 -3.55 -9.11 -14.29
C ASP A 96 -4.58 -10.17 -13.87
N GLU A 97 -5.84 -9.76 -13.79
CA GLU A 97 -6.94 -10.65 -13.38
C GLU A 97 -7.12 -11.82 -14.34
N ARG A 98 -6.77 -11.65 -15.60
CA ARG A 98 -6.90 -12.68 -16.63
C ARG A 98 -5.95 -13.85 -16.41
N THR A 99 -4.76 -13.59 -15.88
CA THR A 99 -3.75 -14.61 -15.56
C THR A 99 -3.69 -14.88 -14.06
N ASN A 100 -4.57 -14.26 -13.28
CA ASN A 100 -4.61 -14.37 -11.81
C ASN A 100 -3.26 -13.99 -11.16
N ALA A 101 -2.55 -13.01 -11.74
CA ALA A 101 -1.21 -12.63 -11.32
C ALA A 101 -1.16 -11.20 -10.78
N VAL A 102 -0.31 -10.99 -9.79
CA VAL A 102 0.05 -9.69 -9.23
C VAL A 102 1.55 -9.50 -9.39
N TYR A 103 1.93 -8.54 -10.18
CA TYR A 103 3.33 -8.17 -10.41
C TYR A 103 3.67 -7.00 -9.52
N GLU A 104 4.64 -7.18 -8.64
CA GLU A 104 5.05 -6.18 -7.65
C GLU A 104 6.50 -5.79 -7.91
N PHE A 105 6.72 -4.49 -8.10
CA PHE A 105 8.03 -3.98 -8.49
C PHE A 105 8.64 -3.13 -7.37
N TRP A 106 9.95 -3.28 -7.21
CA TRP A 106 10.78 -2.41 -6.41
C TRP A 106 11.85 -1.74 -7.26
N ARG A 107 11.95 -0.42 -7.15
CA ARG A 107 12.83 0.44 -7.93
C ARG A 107 12.69 0.15 -9.43
N VAL A 108 11.43 0.16 -9.91
CA VAL A 108 11.17 0.00 -11.33
C VAL A 108 11.68 1.23 -12.09
N HIS A 109 12.19 0.97 -13.27
CA HIS A 109 12.75 2.02 -14.14
C HIS A 109 12.27 1.80 -15.56
N LYS A 110 11.86 2.88 -16.21
CA LYS A 110 11.50 2.92 -17.62
C LYS A 110 12.54 3.70 -18.41
N GLN A 111 13.07 3.09 -19.45
CA GLN A 111 13.98 3.73 -20.40
C GLN A 111 13.46 3.55 -21.81
N GLY A 112 12.93 4.62 -22.40
CA GLY A 112 12.25 4.54 -23.67
C GLY A 112 11.08 3.56 -23.65
N ARG A 113 11.17 2.46 -24.38
CA ARG A 113 10.16 1.39 -24.43
C ARG A 113 10.49 0.21 -23.51
N SER A 114 11.62 0.21 -22.83
CA SER A 114 12.09 -0.87 -21.99
C SER A 114 11.78 -0.61 -20.51
N TRP A 115 11.47 -1.69 -19.79
CA TRP A 115 11.26 -1.68 -18.35
C TRP A 115 12.28 -2.57 -17.66
N SER A 116 12.71 -2.18 -16.48
CA SER A 116 13.53 -3.00 -15.57
C SER A 116 13.13 -2.71 -14.13
N ALA A 117 13.43 -3.63 -13.21
CA ALA A 117 13.27 -3.39 -11.78
C ALA A 117 14.57 -3.70 -11.04
N ALA A 118 14.78 -3.15 -9.84
CA ALA A 118 15.86 -3.67 -9.01
C ALA A 118 15.54 -5.11 -8.63
N PHE A 119 14.35 -5.35 -8.12
CA PHE A 119 13.79 -6.67 -7.83
C PHE A 119 12.27 -6.60 -7.74
N GLY A 120 11.61 -7.70 -7.34
CA GLY A 120 10.16 -7.70 -7.17
C GLY A 120 9.61 -9.03 -6.73
N ALA A 121 8.30 -9.21 -6.96
CA ALA A 121 7.60 -10.48 -6.73
C ALA A 121 6.51 -10.67 -7.76
N VAL A 122 6.14 -11.92 -7.98
CA VAL A 122 4.93 -12.32 -8.69
C VAL A 122 4.09 -13.15 -7.74
N ASN A 123 2.93 -12.63 -7.38
CA ASN A 123 1.97 -13.29 -6.50
C ASN A 123 0.75 -13.76 -7.29
N THR A 124 0.00 -14.69 -6.72
CA THR A 124 -1.30 -15.10 -7.25
C THR A 124 -2.38 -14.26 -6.61
N LEU A 125 -3.25 -13.63 -7.40
CA LEU A 125 -4.31 -12.74 -6.90
C LEU A 125 -5.29 -13.46 -5.95
N THR A 126 -5.49 -14.76 -6.12
CA THR A 126 -6.30 -15.62 -5.26
C THR A 126 -5.48 -16.39 -4.23
N GLY A 127 -4.18 -16.11 -4.11
CA GLY A 127 -3.27 -16.74 -3.15
C GLY A 127 -3.29 -16.08 -1.77
N SER A 128 -2.26 -16.36 -0.99
CA SER A 128 -2.11 -15.79 0.37
C SER A 128 -1.69 -14.32 0.38
N GLY A 129 -1.10 -13.81 -0.69
CA GLY A 129 -0.41 -12.50 -0.69
C GLY A 129 0.83 -12.50 0.19
N TRP A 130 1.35 -13.66 0.53
CA TRP A 130 2.55 -13.85 1.33
C TRP A 130 3.59 -14.67 0.58
N GLY A 131 4.82 -14.31 0.74
CA GLY A 131 5.93 -14.84 -0.03
C GLY A 131 6.35 -13.92 -1.18
N GLY A 132 7.56 -14.06 -1.62
CA GLY A 132 8.17 -13.16 -2.59
C GLY A 132 9.03 -12.09 -1.95
N ALA A 133 9.82 -11.41 -2.75
CA ALA A 133 10.86 -10.51 -2.30
C ALA A 133 10.64 -9.05 -2.75
N ALA A 134 9.38 -8.66 -2.94
CA ALA A 134 9.04 -7.26 -3.23
C ALA A 134 9.18 -6.37 -1.99
N THR A 135 9.09 -6.96 -0.79
CA THR A 135 9.28 -6.30 0.50
C THR A 135 10.21 -7.12 1.38
N GLY A 136 10.87 -6.49 2.34
CA GLY A 136 11.75 -7.19 3.28
C GLY A 136 11.05 -8.19 4.20
N SER A 137 9.74 -8.05 4.37
CA SER A 137 8.91 -8.98 5.17
C SER A 137 8.35 -10.15 4.37
N GLY A 138 8.42 -10.12 3.04
CA GLY A 138 7.75 -11.07 2.16
C GLY A 138 6.25 -10.81 2.01
N ALA A 139 5.73 -9.76 2.61
CA ALA A 139 4.34 -9.35 2.46
C ALA A 139 4.08 -8.70 1.10
N SER A 140 2.92 -8.99 0.49
CA SER A 140 2.54 -8.35 -0.76
C SER A 140 2.33 -6.83 -0.58
N ARG A 141 2.86 -6.06 -1.50
CA ARG A 141 2.59 -4.61 -1.58
C ARG A 141 1.11 -4.33 -1.81
N LEU A 142 0.41 -5.17 -2.58
CA LEU A 142 -1.02 -5.02 -2.83
C LEU A 142 -1.85 -5.21 -1.56
N GLY A 143 -1.43 -6.09 -0.64
CA GLY A 143 -2.11 -6.33 0.63
C GLY A 143 -2.12 -5.11 1.55
N GLY A 144 -1.07 -4.29 1.50
CA GLY A 144 -0.92 -3.11 2.35
C GLY A 144 -1.46 -1.81 1.76
N VAL A 145 -2.09 -1.84 0.58
CA VAL A 145 -2.62 -0.62 -0.06
C VAL A 145 -3.91 -0.18 0.61
N VAL A 146 -3.90 1.03 1.15
CA VAL A 146 -5.11 1.72 1.64
C VAL A 146 -5.89 2.28 0.46
N ARG A 147 -7.17 1.94 0.34
CA ARG A 147 -8.02 2.36 -0.77
C ARG A 147 -8.79 3.62 -0.43
N LEU A 148 -9.07 4.43 -1.45
CA LEU A 148 -9.89 5.63 -1.29
C LEU A 148 -11.26 5.33 -0.66
N ALA A 149 -11.86 4.18 -1.00
CA ALA A 149 -13.14 3.77 -0.41
C ALA A 149 -13.02 3.43 1.08
N GLU A 150 -11.89 2.94 1.54
CA GLU A 150 -11.60 2.66 2.96
C GLU A 150 -11.41 3.98 3.72
N ILE A 151 -10.69 4.92 3.13
CA ILE A 151 -10.54 6.27 3.67
C ILE A 151 -11.91 6.96 3.80
N ALA A 152 -12.75 6.88 2.76
CA ALA A 152 -14.08 7.49 2.75
C ALA A 152 -15.03 6.91 3.80
N ARG A 153 -14.85 5.63 4.17
CA ARG A 153 -15.61 4.98 5.25
C ARG A 153 -15.01 5.20 6.65
N GLY A 154 -13.87 5.87 6.74
CA GLY A 154 -13.10 5.95 7.98
C GLY A 154 -12.49 4.62 8.42
N GLU A 155 -12.47 3.65 7.50
CA GLU A 155 -11.89 2.34 7.65
C GLU A 155 -10.57 2.31 6.86
N ALA A 156 -9.52 1.82 7.46
CA ALA A 156 -8.37 1.35 6.72
C ALA A 156 -8.19 -0.11 7.09
N ASP A 157 -8.43 -1.00 6.16
CA ASP A 157 -8.09 -2.41 6.31
C ASP A 157 -6.56 -2.49 6.33
N GLY A 158 -5.98 -2.22 7.50
CA GLY A 158 -4.54 -2.28 7.70
C GLY A 158 -4.04 -3.70 7.57
N VAL A 159 -2.82 -3.81 7.12
CA VAL A 159 -2.03 -5.03 7.17
C VAL A 159 -2.07 -5.58 8.59
N GLY A 160 -2.59 -6.80 8.75
CA GLY A 160 -2.64 -7.49 10.04
C GLY A 160 -3.79 -7.07 10.96
N GLY A 161 -4.90 -6.56 10.43
CA GLY A 161 -6.10 -6.26 11.22
C GLY A 161 -5.96 -5.08 12.18
N ALA A 162 -4.85 -4.36 12.13
CA ALA A 162 -4.76 -3.06 12.76
C ALA A 162 -5.62 -2.09 11.96
N GLN A 163 -6.69 -1.59 12.54
CA GLN A 163 -7.39 -0.44 11.99
C GLN A 163 -6.44 0.74 12.00
N ILE A 164 -5.85 1.05 10.87
CA ILE A 164 -5.13 2.31 10.70
C ILE A 164 -6.22 3.37 10.59
N ARG A 165 -6.54 4.01 11.72
CA ARG A 165 -7.28 5.25 11.68
C ARG A 165 -6.37 6.26 11.00
N VAL A 166 -6.70 6.65 9.79
CA VAL A 166 -6.11 7.84 9.17
C VAL A 166 -6.59 9.02 10.02
N VAL A 167 -5.81 9.34 11.04
CA VAL A 167 -6.03 10.56 11.81
C VAL A 167 -5.52 11.68 10.91
N ASP A 168 -6.43 12.50 10.44
CA ASP A 168 -6.11 13.75 9.75
C ASP A 168 -5.36 14.68 10.73
N ARG A 169 -4.04 14.58 10.73
CA ARG A 169 -3.13 15.38 11.54
C ARG A 169 -2.19 16.26 10.70
N LEU A 170 -2.61 16.63 9.52
CA LEU A 170 -1.80 17.57 8.75
C LEU A 170 -2.02 19.05 9.15
N THR A 171 -2.89 19.36 10.10
CA THR A 171 -3.20 20.77 10.45
C THR A 171 -3.61 21.05 11.90
N ARG A 172 -3.34 20.18 12.87
CA ARG A 172 -3.69 20.51 14.27
C ARG A 172 -2.48 20.41 15.19
N GLU A 173 -2.22 21.51 15.90
CA GLU A 173 -1.42 21.55 17.12
C GLU A 173 -1.92 20.50 18.15
N PRO A 174 -1.03 19.97 18.99
CA PRO A 174 -1.41 18.95 19.96
C PRO A 174 -2.49 19.48 20.89
N SER A 175 -3.64 18.83 20.92
CA SER A 175 -4.68 19.10 21.91
C SER A 175 -4.14 18.78 23.31
N PRO A 176 -4.41 19.61 24.32
CA PRO A 176 -3.97 19.35 25.67
C PRO A 176 -4.54 18.03 26.21
N PRO A 177 -3.84 17.34 27.10
CA PRO A 177 -4.30 16.06 27.67
C PRO A 177 -5.61 16.29 28.43
N GLY A 178 -6.68 15.57 28.04
CA GLY A 178 -7.98 15.61 28.73
C GLY A 178 -9.20 15.86 27.89
N SER A 179 -9.09 16.09 26.58
CA SER A 179 -10.27 16.29 25.73
C SER A 179 -10.93 14.95 25.35
N ASP A 180 -12.11 14.71 25.90
CA ASP A 180 -12.99 13.55 25.63
C ASP A 180 -13.40 13.49 24.15
N LEU A 181 -13.15 12.34 23.52
CA LEU A 181 -13.44 12.10 22.10
C LEU A 181 -14.91 11.68 21.83
N ARG A 182 -15.82 11.95 22.78
CA ARG A 182 -17.24 11.67 22.57
C ARG A 182 -17.91 12.84 21.85
N GLY A 183 -18.17 12.68 20.56
CA GLY A 183 -18.98 13.64 19.81
C GLY A 183 -18.56 13.93 18.39
N ARG A 184 -17.85 13.05 17.70
CA ARG A 184 -17.53 13.28 16.30
C ARG A 184 -18.65 12.78 15.40
N ARG A 185 -19.34 13.74 14.80
CA ARG A 185 -20.30 13.50 13.72
C ARG A 185 -19.55 13.07 12.45
N SER A 186 -20.17 12.15 11.72
CA SER A 186 -19.72 11.65 10.42
C SER A 186 -19.55 12.80 9.43
N CYS A 187 -18.38 12.96 8.85
CA CYS A 187 -18.15 13.88 7.75
C CYS A 187 -18.58 13.22 6.44
N ALA A 188 -19.82 13.43 6.02
CA ALA A 188 -20.28 13.09 4.69
C ALA A 188 -20.10 14.30 3.75
N GLY A 189 -19.16 14.19 2.81
CA GLY A 189 -19.23 14.85 1.53
C GLY A 189 -18.92 16.34 1.43
N ALA A 190 -17.63 16.71 1.48
CA ALA A 190 -17.18 17.90 0.76
C ALA A 190 -15.87 17.60 0.03
N LYS A 191 -15.89 17.63 -1.29
CA LYS A 191 -14.70 17.51 -2.13
C LYS A 191 -14.25 18.92 -2.51
N HIS A 192 -13.10 19.35 -2.06
CA HIS A 192 -12.47 20.57 -2.55
C HIS A 192 -11.21 20.23 -3.36
N ARG A 193 -11.11 20.80 -4.54
CA ARG A 193 -9.92 20.71 -5.37
C ARG A 193 -9.00 21.89 -5.00
N LEU A 194 -7.79 21.62 -4.56
CA LEU A 194 -6.79 22.66 -4.38
C LEU A 194 -6.15 23.01 -5.74
N ALA A 195 -6.07 24.29 -6.05
CA ALA A 195 -5.39 24.77 -7.24
C ALA A 195 -3.87 24.56 -7.07
N GLY A 196 -3.26 23.81 -7.99
CA GLY A 196 -1.79 23.72 -8.10
C GLY A 196 -1.14 22.41 -7.71
N GLY A 197 -1.88 21.33 -7.45
CA GLY A 197 -1.27 20.02 -7.18
C GLY A 197 -2.30 18.90 -7.19
N ALA A 198 -1.92 17.73 -7.67
CA ALA A 198 -2.77 16.54 -7.70
C ALA A 198 -2.89 15.93 -6.29
N GLY A 199 -3.52 16.66 -5.36
CA GLY A 199 -3.80 16.21 -4.00
C GLY A 199 -5.28 16.46 -3.66
N LEU A 200 -5.95 15.46 -3.09
CA LEU A 200 -7.28 15.60 -2.52
C LEU A 200 -7.13 15.92 -1.03
N ALA A 201 -7.52 17.13 -0.64
CA ALA A 201 -7.65 17.48 0.76
C ALA A 201 -9.12 17.43 1.17
N PHE A 202 -9.41 16.83 2.32
CA PHE A 202 -10.73 16.81 2.92
C PHE A 202 -10.76 17.82 4.07
N ARG A 203 -11.72 18.74 4.05
CA ARG A 203 -12.04 19.61 5.19
C ARG A 203 -13.35 19.17 5.79
N CYS A 204 -13.36 19.00 7.11
CA CYS A 204 -14.61 18.99 7.88
C CYS A 204 -14.96 20.44 8.19
N GLY A 205 -16.11 20.90 7.72
CA GLY A 205 -16.66 22.20 8.09
C GLY A 205 -17.24 22.13 9.50
N ASP A 206 -16.95 23.15 10.31
CA ASP A 206 -17.73 23.45 11.51
C ASP A 206 -19.03 24.13 11.05
N ASP A 207 -20.12 23.37 11.09
CA ASP A 207 -21.45 23.98 11.05
C ASP A 207 -21.78 24.49 12.46
N ARG A 208 -21.84 25.79 12.60
CA ARG A 208 -22.49 26.47 13.72
C ARG A 208 -23.95 26.73 13.38
#